data_5ed811918c990a925166b849e74c235d
#
_entry.id   5ed811918c990a925166b849e74c235d
#
_cell.length_a   1.000
_cell.length_b   1.000
_cell.length_c   1.000
_cell.angle_alpha   90.00
_cell.angle_beta   90.00
_cell.angle_gamma   90.00
#
_symmetry.space_group_name_H-M   'P 1'
#
loop_
_entity.id
_entity.type
_entity.pdbx_description
1 polymer ?
#
loop_
_entity_poly.entity_id
_entity_poly.type
_entity_poly.pdbx_seq_one_letter_code
_entity_poly.pdbx_strand_id
1 'polypeptide(L)'
;ILGVVSLALFLRLIPTTTAQIEDELVSVLLGGLLSGFGIGQILTTGGSAGGVDILGVWAVKRMRAKSVGSISLGVNAVIYLLLLLSFRFETFVYSIIYLFVFTLTLDRTHYQNINLRLMIFTKHCGVDRVIMERTGRGVTEWTGIGAFTKEETHILVTCINKYEYNAFVDLIHTIDAQAFIISDENVRICGNFEKRL
;
A
#
# COMPACT_ATOMS: atom_id res chain seq x y z
N ILE A 1 -20.00 -0.02 6.24
CA ILE A 1 -20.87 0.32 7.38
C ILE A 1 -20.03 0.50 8.64
N LEU A 2 -19.15 -0.43 9.00
CA LEU A 2 -18.35 -0.36 10.22
C LEU A 2 -17.49 0.92 10.29
N GLY A 3 -16.81 1.29 9.20
CA GLY A 3 -15.96 2.48 9.12
C GLY A 3 -16.75 3.78 9.33
N VAL A 4 -17.96 3.88 8.76
CA VAL A 4 -18.82 5.07 8.93
C VAL A 4 -19.32 5.19 10.39
N VAL A 5 -19.70 4.07 11.00
CA VAL A 5 -20.14 4.03 12.41
C VAL A 5 -18.99 4.41 13.34
N SER A 6 -17.79 3.87 13.12
CA SER A 6 -16.59 4.22 13.88
C SER A 6 -16.26 5.70 13.75
N LEU A 7 -16.28 6.25 12.53
CA LEU A 7 -16.03 7.67 12.28
C LEU A 7 -17.03 8.56 13.05
N ALA A 8 -18.32 8.24 12.97
CA ALA A 8 -19.37 8.98 13.66
C ALA A 8 -19.18 8.92 15.19
N LEU A 9 -18.78 7.76 15.73
CA LEU A 9 -18.50 7.58 17.15
C LEU A 9 -17.30 8.43 17.59
N PHE A 10 -16.19 8.38 16.87
CA PHE A 10 -14.99 9.16 17.20
C PHE A 10 -15.23 10.66 17.10
N LEU A 11 -15.96 11.13 16.08
CA LEU A 11 -16.33 12.55 15.95
C LEU A 11 -17.19 13.04 17.13
N ARG A 12 -17.95 12.16 17.74
CA ARG A 12 -18.75 12.49 18.93
C ARG A 12 -17.96 12.46 20.23
N LEU A 13 -16.95 11.60 20.32
CA LEU A 13 -16.13 11.40 21.52
C LEU A 13 -14.97 12.38 21.63
N ILE A 14 -14.43 12.85 20.51
CA ILE A 14 -13.30 13.78 20.51
C ILE A 14 -13.84 15.21 20.59
N PRO A 15 -13.61 15.94 21.71
CA PRO A 15 -14.04 17.31 21.83
C PRO A 15 -13.25 18.19 20.83
N THR A 16 -13.97 18.81 19.90
CA THR A 16 -13.40 19.67 18.85
C THR A 16 -12.80 20.99 19.38
N THR A 17 -13.04 21.30 20.65
CA THR A 17 -12.62 22.57 21.31
C THR A 17 -11.19 22.54 21.87
N THR A 18 -10.53 21.38 21.93
CA THR A 18 -9.26 21.21 22.66
C THR A 18 -8.01 21.53 21.85
N ALA A 19 -8.09 21.58 20.54
CA ALA A 19 -6.94 21.84 19.68
C ALA A 19 -7.28 23.01 18.73
N GLN A 20 -7.33 24.24 19.24
CA GLN A 20 -7.39 25.41 18.38
C GLN A 20 -5.98 25.72 17.90
N ILE A 21 -5.68 25.31 16.68
CA ILE A 21 -4.46 25.72 15.99
C ILE A 21 -4.81 27.04 15.30
N GLU A 22 -4.22 28.15 15.77
CA GLU A 22 -4.49 29.49 15.25
C GLU A 22 -3.99 29.69 13.81
N ASP A 23 -2.92 28.96 13.44
CA ASP A 23 -2.36 29.02 12.10
C ASP A 23 -3.07 28.06 11.14
N GLU A 24 -3.79 28.64 10.16
CA GLU A 24 -4.54 27.86 9.16
C GLU A 24 -3.63 26.94 8.35
N LEU A 25 -2.41 27.38 8.02
CA LEU A 25 -1.46 26.56 7.25
C LEU A 25 -1.03 25.32 8.04
N VAL A 26 -0.73 25.50 9.34
CA VAL A 26 -0.38 24.37 10.23
C VAL A 26 -1.54 23.39 10.35
N SER A 27 -2.77 23.88 10.48
CA SER A 27 -3.99 23.06 10.53
C SER A 27 -4.17 22.24 9.25
N VAL A 28 -3.95 22.87 8.10
CA VAL A 28 -4.06 22.23 6.78
C VAL A 28 -2.99 21.14 6.59
N LEU A 29 -1.75 21.41 6.97
CA LEU A 29 -0.65 20.44 6.86
C LEU A 29 -0.88 19.23 7.77
N LEU A 30 -1.20 19.46 9.04
CA LEU A 30 -1.47 18.39 10.01
C LEU A 30 -2.72 17.60 9.62
N GLY A 31 -3.78 18.28 9.19
CA GLY A 31 -4.99 17.64 8.70
C GLY A 31 -4.73 16.72 7.51
N GLY A 32 -3.96 17.18 6.52
CA GLY A 32 -3.56 16.38 5.36
C GLY A 32 -2.71 15.16 5.72
N LEU A 33 -1.72 15.33 6.62
CA LEU A 33 -0.88 14.24 7.11
C LEU A 33 -1.70 13.19 7.85
N LEU A 34 -2.47 13.59 8.86
CA LEU A 34 -3.24 12.66 9.69
C LEU A 34 -4.32 11.93 8.88
N SER A 35 -5.04 12.65 8.03
CA SER A 35 -6.08 12.06 7.18
C SER A 35 -5.48 11.10 6.14
N GLY A 36 -4.39 11.50 5.48
CA GLY A 36 -3.70 10.66 4.50
C GLY A 36 -3.12 9.39 5.12
N PHE A 37 -2.53 9.49 6.32
CA PHE A 37 -2.05 8.36 7.08
C PHE A 37 -3.19 7.43 7.50
N GLY A 38 -4.27 7.97 8.08
CA GLY A 38 -5.42 7.18 8.54
C GLY A 38 -6.10 6.41 7.40
N ILE A 39 -6.37 7.07 6.27
CA ILE A 39 -6.96 6.40 5.10
C ILE A 39 -5.98 5.40 4.49
N GLY A 40 -4.69 5.73 4.44
CA GLY A 40 -3.66 4.79 3.99
C GLY A 40 -3.65 3.51 4.81
N GLN A 41 -3.74 3.59 6.13
CA GLN A 41 -3.84 2.41 7.02
C GLN A 41 -5.12 1.60 6.78
N ILE A 42 -6.27 2.25 6.58
CA ILE A 42 -7.52 1.56 6.26
C ILE A 42 -7.37 0.79 4.95
N LEU A 43 -6.77 1.39 3.92
CA LEU A 43 -6.58 0.76 2.63
C LEU A 43 -5.58 -0.41 2.68
N THR A 44 -4.53 -0.36 3.52
CA THR A 44 -3.56 -1.47 3.68
C THR A 44 -4.21 -2.73 4.26
N THR A 45 -5.27 -2.58 5.05
CA THR A 45 -6.04 -3.71 5.60
C THR A 45 -7.15 -4.20 4.66
N GLY A 46 -7.22 -3.67 3.43
CA GLY A 46 -8.30 -3.99 2.48
C GLY A 46 -9.64 -3.33 2.82
N GLY A 47 -9.64 -2.38 3.77
CA GLY A 47 -10.81 -1.60 4.16
C GLY A 47 -11.07 -0.42 3.22
N SER A 48 -12.13 0.33 3.51
CA SER A 48 -12.48 1.59 2.86
C SER A 48 -13.15 2.52 3.86
N ALA A 49 -12.81 3.81 3.79
CA ALA A 49 -13.50 4.85 4.55
C ALA A 49 -14.87 5.22 3.95
N GLY A 50 -15.19 4.71 2.78
CA GLY A 50 -16.53 4.89 2.15
C GLY A 50 -16.63 6.11 1.23
N GLY A 51 -15.54 6.55 0.65
CA GLY A 51 -15.48 7.73 -0.21
C GLY A 51 -14.85 7.47 -1.58
N VAL A 52 -14.11 8.44 -2.07
CA VAL A 52 -13.38 8.40 -3.34
C VAL A 52 -12.30 7.31 -3.36
N ASP A 53 -11.86 6.85 -2.20
CA ASP A 53 -10.95 5.73 -2.00
C ASP A 53 -11.46 4.43 -2.66
N ILE A 54 -12.77 4.15 -2.61
CA ILE A 54 -13.37 2.99 -3.31
C ILE A 54 -13.14 3.10 -4.82
N LEU A 55 -13.41 4.30 -5.38
CA LEU A 55 -13.17 4.55 -6.80
C LEU A 55 -11.68 4.45 -7.13
N GLY A 56 -10.83 4.95 -6.24
CA GLY A 56 -9.38 4.87 -6.36
C GLY A 56 -8.88 3.43 -6.43
N VAL A 57 -9.26 2.59 -5.48
CA VAL A 57 -8.89 1.16 -5.45
C VAL A 57 -9.45 0.42 -6.68
N TRP A 58 -10.72 0.64 -7.04
CA TRP A 58 -11.32 0.05 -8.22
C TRP A 58 -10.58 0.41 -9.50
N ALA A 59 -10.21 1.69 -9.66
CA ALA A 59 -9.53 2.16 -10.86
C ALA A 59 -8.08 1.67 -10.93
N VAL A 60 -7.36 1.55 -9.80
CA VAL A 60 -6.04 0.91 -9.76
C VAL A 60 -6.12 -0.53 -10.23
N LYS A 61 -7.14 -1.27 -9.78
CA LYS A 61 -7.34 -2.67 -10.18
C LYS A 61 -7.69 -2.82 -11.67
N ARG A 62 -8.60 -1.99 -12.18
CA ARG A 62 -9.19 -2.19 -13.51
C ARG A 62 -8.52 -1.38 -14.61
N MET A 63 -8.11 -0.15 -14.32
CA MET A 63 -7.60 0.80 -15.32
C MET A 63 -6.07 0.93 -15.31
N ARG A 64 -5.34 0.10 -14.53
CA ARG A 64 -3.87 0.17 -14.37
C ARG A 64 -3.39 1.56 -13.94
N ALA A 65 -4.21 2.30 -13.19
CA ALA A 65 -3.83 3.60 -12.65
C ALA A 65 -2.60 3.45 -11.71
N LYS A 66 -1.82 4.52 -11.62
CA LYS A 66 -0.54 4.49 -10.89
C LYS A 66 -0.73 4.34 -9.38
N SER A 67 -1.70 5.06 -8.79
CA SER A 67 -1.98 5.02 -7.35
C SER A 67 -3.41 5.46 -7.03
N VAL A 68 -3.89 5.12 -5.83
CA VAL A 68 -5.18 5.57 -5.30
C VAL A 68 -5.18 7.09 -5.09
N GLY A 69 -4.07 7.62 -4.58
CA GLY A 69 -3.91 9.05 -4.37
C GLY A 69 -3.99 9.88 -5.65
N SER A 70 -3.41 9.39 -6.76
CA SER A 70 -3.50 10.08 -8.07
C SER A 70 -4.94 10.24 -8.55
N ILE A 71 -5.78 9.24 -8.29
CA ILE A 71 -7.20 9.30 -8.68
C ILE A 71 -7.97 10.24 -7.77
N SER A 72 -7.72 10.16 -6.46
CA SER A 72 -8.29 11.08 -5.48
C SER A 72 -7.92 12.52 -5.83
N LEU A 73 -6.65 12.78 -6.17
CA LEU A 73 -6.19 14.10 -6.62
C LEU A 73 -6.97 14.59 -7.84
N GLY A 74 -7.15 13.74 -8.85
CA GLY A 74 -7.88 14.11 -10.08
C GLY A 74 -9.35 14.47 -9.81
N VAL A 75 -10.06 13.63 -9.05
CA VAL A 75 -11.48 13.87 -8.71
C VAL A 75 -11.63 15.14 -7.88
N ASN A 76 -10.80 15.32 -6.84
CA ASN A 76 -10.87 16.50 -5.98
C ASN A 76 -10.44 17.78 -6.72
N ALA A 77 -9.48 17.72 -7.64
CA ALA A 77 -9.08 18.88 -8.45
C ALA A 77 -10.26 19.42 -9.28
N VAL A 78 -11.07 18.52 -9.87
CA VAL A 78 -12.28 18.93 -10.61
C VAL A 78 -13.29 19.59 -9.66
N ILE A 79 -13.54 18.99 -8.49
CA ILE A 79 -14.47 19.54 -7.50
C ILE A 79 -13.99 20.91 -7.03
N TYR A 80 -12.71 21.07 -6.72
CA TYR A 80 -12.15 22.34 -6.23
C TYR A 80 -12.15 23.43 -7.30
N LEU A 81 -11.97 23.06 -8.58
CA LEU A 81 -12.11 24.03 -9.68
C LEU A 81 -13.53 24.59 -9.75
N LEU A 82 -14.54 23.75 -9.57
CA LEU A 82 -15.94 24.17 -9.52
C LEU A 82 -16.22 25.04 -8.28
N LEU A 83 -15.63 24.73 -7.16
CA LEU A 83 -15.81 25.47 -5.90
C LEU A 83 -15.04 26.81 -5.88
N LEU A 84 -14.04 27.01 -6.75
CA LEU A 84 -13.29 28.25 -6.87
C LEU A 84 -14.18 29.48 -7.12
N LEU A 85 -15.33 29.26 -7.81
CA LEU A 85 -16.30 30.32 -8.07
C LEU A 85 -17.14 30.70 -6.83
N SER A 86 -17.16 29.86 -5.79
CA SER A 86 -18.02 30.03 -4.63
C SER A 86 -17.29 30.39 -3.34
N PHE A 87 -15.98 30.16 -3.29
CA PHE A 87 -15.16 30.37 -2.09
C PHE A 87 -14.09 31.44 -2.29
N ARG A 88 -13.55 31.94 -1.16
CA ARG A 88 -12.41 32.88 -1.18
C ARG A 88 -11.17 32.18 -1.75
N PHE A 89 -10.37 32.93 -2.50
CA PHE A 89 -9.15 32.41 -3.12
C PHE A 89 -8.18 31.78 -2.12
N GLU A 90 -8.07 32.33 -0.90
CA GLU A 90 -7.25 31.77 0.18
C GLU A 90 -7.69 30.34 0.56
N THR A 91 -8.99 30.12 0.71
CA THR A 91 -9.55 28.77 1.02
C THR A 91 -9.24 27.77 -0.09
N PHE A 92 -9.29 28.22 -1.35
CA PHE A 92 -8.93 27.40 -2.48
C PHE A 92 -7.45 26.98 -2.44
N VAL A 93 -6.53 27.91 -2.13
CA VAL A 93 -5.08 27.63 -2.03
C VAL A 93 -4.83 26.62 -0.89
N TYR A 94 -5.42 26.81 0.28
CA TYR A 94 -5.29 25.89 1.40
C TYR A 94 -5.85 24.51 1.08
N SER A 95 -6.94 24.43 0.34
CA SER A 95 -7.51 23.16 -0.10
C SER A 95 -6.59 22.38 -1.03
N ILE A 96 -5.88 23.06 -1.93
CA ILE A 96 -4.85 22.46 -2.80
C ILE A 96 -3.68 21.94 -1.97
N ILE A 97 -3.18 22.71 -1.02
CA ILE A 97 -2.08 22.31 -0.13
C ILE A 97 -2.48 21.07 0.67
N TYR A 98 -3.69 21.09 1.27
CA TYR A 98 -4.24 19.93 1.98
C TYR A 98 -4.26 18.68 1.09
N LEU A 99 -4.84 18.78 -0.11
CA LEU A 99 -4.98 17.67 -1.04
C LEU A 99 -3.63 17.12 -1.46
N PHE A 100 -2.66 17.97 -1.68
CA PHE A 100 -1.29 17.58 -2.05
C PHE A 100 -0.62 16.79 -0.92
N VAL A 101 -0.64 17.30 0.31
CA VAL A 101 -0.09 16.63 1.50
C VAL A 101 -0.81 15.32 1.77
N PHE A 102 -2.14 15.33 1.71
CA PHE A 102 -2.97 14.13 1.85
C PHE A 102 -2.58 13.04 0.84
N THR A 103 -2.49 13.40 -0.44
CA THR A 103 -2.15 12.45 -1.51
C THR A 103 -0.76 11.86 -1.35
N LEU A 104 0.24 12.69 -1.03
CA LEU A 104 1.60 12.21 -0.78
C LEU A 104 1.66 11.24 0.40
N THR A 105 0.95 11.56 1.48
CA THR A 105 0.93 10.72 2.68
C THR A 105 0.18 9.42 2.42
N LEU A 106 -0.96 9.48 1.76
CA LEU A 106 -1.75 8.34 1.34
C LEU A 106 -0.92 7.36 0.51
N ASP A 107 -0.28 7.85 -0.54
CA ASP A 107 0.51 7.03 -1.46
C ASP A 107 1.74 6.39 -0.79
N ARG A 108 2.34 7.07 0.19
CA ARG A 108 3.45 6.52 0.98
C ARG A 108 3.00 5.47 1.99
N THR A 109 1.78 5.58 2.50
CA THR A 109 1.24 4.66 3.51
C THR A 109 0.59 3.44 2.87
N HIS A 110 0.06 3.59 1.66
CA HIS A 110 -0.67 2.55 0.95
C HIS A 110 0.25 1.74 0.02
N TYR A 111 0.76 0.60 0.51
CA TYR A 111 1.75 -0.25 -0.18
C TYR A 111 1.18 -1.21 -1.24
N GLN A 112 -0.11 -1.16 -1.56
CA GLN A 112 -0.78 -2.17 -2.44
C GLN A 112 -0.22 -2.25 -3.87
N ASN A 113 0.51 -1.22 -4.33
CA ASN A 113 1.09 -1.21 -5.68
C ASN A 113 2.58 -1.57 -5.71
N ILE A 114 3.20 -1.84 -4.56
CA ILE A 114 4.61 -2.21 -4.51
C ILE A 114 4.71 -3.72 -4.60
N ASN A 115 5.15 -4.19 -5.76
CA ASN A 115 5.46 -5.59 -5.95
C ASN A 115 6.94 -5.82 -5.64
N LEU A 116 7.20 -6.94 -4.98
CA LEU A 116 8.54 -7.45 -4.69
C LEU A 116 8.80 -8.68 -5.52
N ARG A 117 10.00 -8.79 -6.07
CA ARG A 117 10.55 -10.04 -6.55
C ARG A 117 11.40 -10.62 -5.43
N LEU A 118 11.13 -11.85 -5.04
CA LEU A 118 11.95 -12.60 -4.09
C LEU A 118 12.75 -13.64 -4.84
N MET A 119 14.04 -13.72 -4.52
CA MET A 119 14.93 -14.79 -4.92
C MET A 119 15.41 -15.48 -3.65
N ILE A 120 15.07 -16.74 -3.50
CA ILE A 120 15.28 -17.53 -2.27
C ILE A 120 16.30 -18.61 -2.58
N PHE A 121 17.34 -18.69 -1.79
CA PHE A 121 18.38 -19.71 -1.87
C PHE A 121 18.23 -20.65 -0.67
N THR A 122 17.95 -21.91 -0.92
CA THR A 122 17.74 -22.91 0.13
C THR A 122 18.38 -24.25 -0.24
N LYS A 123 18.76 -25.04 0.77
CA LYS A 123 19.21 -26.42 0.58
C LYS A 123 18.08 -27.42 0.77
N HIS A 124 16.92 -26.98 1.25
CA HIS A 124 15.77 -27.82 1.49
C HIS A 124 14.92 -27.98 0.22
N CYS A 125 14.65 -29.23 -0.16
CA CYS A 125 13.73 -29.56 -1.24
C CYS A 125 12.27 -29.32 -0.79
N GLY A 126 11.40 -28.93 -1.73
CA GLY A 126 9.95 -28.83 -1.49
C GLY A 126 9.49 -27.51 -0.87
N VAL A 127 10.37 -26.51 -0.71
CA VAL A 127 10.00 -25.16 -0.27
C VAL A 127 9.06 -24.50 -1.28
N ASP A 128 9.26 -24.74 -2.58
CA ASP A 128 8.40 -24.32 -3.69
C ASP A 128 6.93 -24.74 -3.48
N ARG A 129 6.73 -26.03 -3.13
CA ARG A 129 5.40 -26.60 -2.89
C ARG A 129 4.71 -25.93 -1.70
N VAL A 130 5.42 -25.73 -0.58
CA VAL A 130 4.86 -25.08 0.60
C VAL A 130 4.49 -23.62 0.30
N ILE A 131 5.32 -22.91 -0.46
CA ILE A 131 5.02 -21.55 -0.91
C ILE A 131 3.72 -21.55 -1.72
N MET A 132 3.60 -22.40 -2.74
CA MET A 132 2.42 -22.47 -3.60
C MET A 132 1.16 -22.83 -2.80
N GLU A 133 1.22 -23.82 -1.90
CA GLU A 133 0.08 -24.27 -1.11
C GLU A 133 -0.38 -23.24 -0.08
N ARG A 134 0.55 -22.58 0.61
CA ARG A 134 0.23 -21.63 1.69
C ARG A 134 -0.10 -20.23 1.18
N THR A 135 0.55 -19.80 0.13
CA THR A 135 0.42 -18.42 -0.38
C THR A 135 -0.36 -18.35 -1.70
N GLY A 136 -0.50 -19.47 -2.42
CA GLY A 136 -1.08 -19.51 -3.77
C GLY A 136 -0.28 -18.69 -4.78
N ARG A 137 1.00 -18.37 -4.50
CA ARG A 137 1.89 -17.67 -5.42
C ARG A 137 2.63 -18.66 -6.30
N GLY A 138 2.75 -18.35 -7.57
CA GLY A 138 3.57 -19.13 -8.49
C GLY A 138 5.06 -19.02 -8.13
N VAL A 139 5.77 -20.13 -8.21
CA VAL A 139 7.21 -20.21 -7.97
C VAL A 139 7.90 -20.80 -9.20
N THR A 140 9.03 -20.23 -9.58
CA THR A 140 9.93 -20.83 -10.56
C THR A 140 11.19 -21.27 -9.84
N GLU A 141 11.58 -22.53 -10.04
CA GLU A 141 12.73 -23.16 -9.40
C GLU A 141 13.77 -23.57 -10.43
N TRP A 142 15.02 -23.42 -10.07
CA TRP A 142 16.17 -24.08 -10.69
C TRP A 142 17.24 -24.40 -9.65
N THR A 143 18.13 -25.32 -9.98
CA THR A 143 19.25 -25.70 -9.11
C THR A 143 20.54 -25.04 -9.54
N GLY A 144 21.32 -24.66 -8.57
CA GLY A 144 22.66 -24.13 -8.73
C GLY A 144 23.66 -24.87 -7.85
N ILE A 145 24.93 -24.70 -8.11
CA ILE A 145 26.02 -25.27 -7.28
C ILE A 145 26.75 -24.13 -6.60
N GLY A 146 26.82 -24.15 -5.26
CA GLY A 146 27.58 -23.20 -4.47
C GLY A 146 29.07 -23.23 -4.88
N ALA A 147 29.61 -22.09 -5.32
CA ALA A 147 30.97 -22.04 -5.82
C ALA A 147 32.02 -22.43 -4.75
N PHE A 148 31.75 -22.08 -3.50
CA PHE A 148 32.62 -22.39 -2.35
C PHE A 148 32.33 -23.76 -1.74
N THR A 149 31.09 -24.05 -1.41
CA THR A 149 30.68 -25.28 -0.72
C THR A 149 30.64 -26.49 -1.65
N LYS A 150 30.52 -26.27 -2.97
CA LYS A 150 30.29 -27.32 -3.99
C LYS A 150 29.00 -28.13 -3.77
N GLU A 151 28.08 -27.60 -2.96
CA GLU A 151 26.80 -28.21 -2.65
C GLU A 151 25.71 -27.68 -3.58
N GLU A 152 24.72 -28.51 -3.81
CA GLU A 152 23.53 -28.15 -4.57
C GLU A 152 22.65 -27.19 -3.76
N THR A 153 22.13 -26.18 -4.42
CA THR A 153 21.28 -25.14 -3.83
C THR A 153 20.07 -24.93 -4.73
N HIS A 154 18.89 -24.96 -4.16
CA HIS A 154 17.64 -24.62 -4.83
C HIS A 154 17.49 -23.11 -4.86
N ILE A 155 17.23 -22.56 -6.05
CA ILE A 155 17.00 -21.14 -6.25
C ILE A 155 15.55 -20.96 -6.68
N LEU A 156 14.75 -20.31 -5.85
CA LEU A 156 13.34 -20.09 -6.06
C LEU A 156 13.07 -18.62 -6.36
N VAL A 157 12.28 -18.34 -7.41
CA VAL A 157 11.85 -16.97 -7.71
C VAL A 157 10.33 -16.88 -7.65
N THR A 158 9.85 -15.88 -6.94
CA THR A 158 8.44 -15.56 -6.85
C THR A 158 8.21 -14.06 -6.77
N CYS A 159 6.99 -13.62 -7.04
CA CYS A 159 6.57 -12.24 -6.92
C CYS A 159 5.42 -12.13 -5.90
N ILE A 160 5.57 -11.20 -4.98
CA ILE A 160 4.59 -10.94 -3.91
C ILE A 160 4.28 -9.46 -3.81
N ASN A 161 3.28 -9.09 -3.00
CA ASN A 161 3.07 -7.70 -2.60
C ASN A 161 3.93 -7.37 -1.36
N LYS A 162 4.31 -6.11 -1.21
CA LYS A 162 5.18 -5.67 -0.10
C LYS A 162 4.60 -5.99 1.29
N TYR A 163 3.30 -5.91 1.47
CA TYR A 163 2.68 -6.21 2.76
C TYR A 163 2.70 -7.72 3.13
N GLU A 164 2.86 -8.61 2.13
CA GLU A 164 3.00 -10.05 2.35
C GLU A 164 4.42 -10.43 2.79
N TYR A 165 5.40 -9.51 2.67
CA TYR A 165 6.84 -9.81 2.81
C TYR A 165 7.19 -10.47 4.13
N ASN A 166 6.80 -9.89 5.27
CA ASN A 166 7.18 -10.41 6.58
C ASN A 166 6.61 -11.82 6.80
N ALA A 167 5.30 -12.00 6.53
CA ALA A 167 4.66 -13.31 6.65
C ALA A 167 5.28 -14.36 5.73
N PHE A 168 5.74 -13.92 4.55
CA PHE A 168 6.39 -14.80 3.56
C PHE A 168 7.79 -15.21 4.01
N VAL A 169 8.58 -14.28 4.55
CA VAL A 169 9.93 -14.55 5.11
C VAL A 169 9.82 -15.48 6.31
N ASP A 170 8.88 -15.23 7.22
CA ASP A 170 8.63 -16.08 8.38
C ASP A 170 8.25 -17.50 7.96
N LEU A 171 7.41 -17.65 6.93
CA LEU A 171 7.06 -18.96 6.39
C LEU A 171 8.30 -19.71 5.88
N ILE A 172 9.18 -19.06 5.13
CA ILE A 172 10.39 -19.68 4.60
C ILE A 172 11.33 -20.08 5.74
N HIS A 173 11.55 -19.20 6.70
CA HIS A 173 12.44 -19.46 7.84
C HIS A 173 11.91 -20.53 8.80
N THR A 174 10.59 -20.81 8.78
CA THR A 174 10.01 -21.96 9.50
C THR A 174 10.46 -23.30 8.89
N ILE A 175 10.74 -23.31 7.57
CA ILE A 175 11.15 -24.53 6.84
C ILE A 175 12.67 -24.64 6.82
N ASP A 176 13.33 -23.54 6.50
CA ASP A 176 14.79 -23.41 6.44
C ASP A 176 15.25 -22.11 7.08
N ALA A 177 15.69 -22.17 8.33
CA ALA A 177 16.19 -21.01 9.07
C ALA A 177 17.47 -20.41 8.47
N GLN A 178 18.16 -21.14 7.59
CA GLN A 178 19.38 -20.71 6.91
C GLN A 178 19.13 -20.25 5.47
N ALA A 179 17.87 -20.23 5.03
CA ALA A 179 17.54 -19.73 3.71
C ALA A 179 17.97 -18.28 3.54
N PHE A 180 18.60 -17.98 2.41
CA PHE A 180 19.02 -16.64 2.04
C PHE A 180 18.01 -16.04 1.05
N ILE A 181 17.48 -14.84 1.36
CA ILE A 181 16.43 -14.21 0.59
C ILE A 181 16.91 -12.85 0.09
N ILE A 182 16.87 -12.65 -1.24
CA ILE A 182 17.08 -11.35 -1.88
C ILE A 182 15.71 -10.81 -2.27
N SER A 183 15.43 -9.55 -1.93
CA SER A 183 14.21 -8.86 -2.31
C SER A 183 14.49 -7.63 -3.15
N ASP A 184 13.88 -7.55 -4.32
CA ASP A 184 13.91 -6.36 -5.19
C ASP A 184 12.56 -5.66 -5.16
N GLU A 185 12.57 -4.36 -4.84
CA GLU A 185 11.37 -3.52 -4.81
C GLU A 185 11.03 -2.93 -6.18
N ASN A 186 9.78 -2.48 -6.34
CA ASN A 186 9.28 -1.77 -7.53
C ASN A 186 9.37 -2.57 -8.86
N VAL A 187 9.25 -3.86 -8.78
CA VAL A 187 9.25 -4.72 -9.96
C VAL A 187 7.95 -4.52 -10.75
N ARG A 188 8.07 -4.20 -12.04
CA ARG A 188 6.92 -4.16 -12.96
C ARG A 188 6.59 -5.56 -13.42
N ILE A 189 5.42 -6.04 -13.05
CA ILE A 189 4.93 -7.35 -13.47
C ILE A 189 3.88 -7.14 -14.56
N CYS A 190 4.11 -7.76 -15.72
CA CYS A 190 3.16 -7.80 -16.84
C CYS A 190 2.80 -9.26 -17.11
N GLY A 191 1.51 -9.55 -17.27
CA GLY A 191 1.03 -10.90 -17.56
C GLY A 191 0.08 -11.43 -16.50
N ASN A 192 0.07 -12.75 -16.31
CA ASN A 192 -0.85 -13.45 -15.42
C ASN A 192 -0.39 -13.37 -13.95
N PHE A 193 -0.46 -12.16 -13.38
CA PHE A 193 -0.16 -11.91 -11.96
C PHE A 193 -1.41 -11.37 -11.27
N GLU A 194 -1.94 -12.12 -10.32
CA GLU A 194 -3.09 -11.70 -9.52
C GLU A 194 -2.65 -10.72 -8.43
N LYS A 195 -3.13 -9.47 -8.54
CA LYS A 195 -2.98 -8.48 -7.47
C LYS A 195 -3.95 -8.83 -6.35
N ARG A 196 -3.43 -9.36 -5.25
CA ARG A 196 -4.19 -9.57 -4.02
C ARG A 196 -4.18 -8.28 -3.21
N LEU A 197 -5.35 -7.85 -2.79
CA LEU A 197 -5.60 -6.70 -1.93
C LEU A 197 -5.90 -7.21 -0.53
#